data_cf8c82d7307d5afcc551153c86cc46fd
#
_entry.id   cf8c82d7307d5afcc551153c86cc46fd
#
_cell.length_a   1.000
_cell.length_b   1.000
_cell.length_c   1.000
_cell.angle_alpha   90.00
_cell.angle_beta   90.00
_cell.angle_gamma   90.00
#
_symmetry.space_group_name_H-M   'P 1'
#
loop_
_entity.id
_entity.type
_entity.pdbx_description
1 polymer ?
#
loop_
_entity_poly.entity_id
_entity_poly.type
_entity_poly.pdbx_seq_one_letter_code
_entity_poly.pdbx_strand_id
1 'polypeptide(L)'
;LMIDDISNLWSLRNENYAVQVVKHDHTPTEDSKFLDQPQSKYQKKNWSSVILFNNSKCKALTKEYVNSASGLELHQFKWLENDSLIGELPPRWNHLVDYDNTLPKEELSLLHFTKGGPYFSDYKNCSYSDLWFEEHDKMIYAGSDHIT
;
A
#
# COMPACT_ATOMS: atom_id res chain seq x y z
N LEU A 1 2.50 2.50 -7.39
CA LEU A 1 2.61 2.15 -8.81
C LEU A 1 2.47 0.64 -8.98
N MET A 2 1.50 0.20 -9.77
CA MET A 2 1.34 -1.21 -10.14
C MET A 2 2.33 -1.55 -11.24
N ILE A 3 3.06 -2.67 -11.09
CA ILE A 3 4.03 -3.16 -12.09
C ILE A 3 3.54 -4.48 -12.69
N ASP A 4 2.92 -5.31 -11.86
CA ASP A 4 2.43 -6.64 -12.25
C ASP A 4 0.93 -6.59 -12.59
N ASP A 5 0.41 -7.63 -13.22
CA ASP A 5 -1.02 -7.77 -13.51
C ASP A 5 -1.82 -7.99 -12.22
N ILE A 6 -2.89 -7.22 -12.04
CA ILE A 6 -3.77 -7.32 -10.87
C ILE A 6 -4.40 -8.72 -10.70
N SER A 7 -4.54 -9.48 -11.78
CA SER A 7 -5.03 -10.85 -11.73
C SER A 7 -4.13 -11.77 -10.92
N ASN A 8 -2.82 -11.49 -10.90
CA ASN A 8 -1.85 -12.22 -10.09
C ASN A 8 -2.08 -11.95 -8.59
N LEU A 9 -2.39 -10.70 -8.19
CA LEU A 9 -2.81 -10.41 -6.82
C LEU A 9 -4.13 -11.12 -6.49
N TRP A 10 -5.10 -11.05 -7.40
CA TRP A 10 -6.39 -11.69 -7.20
C TRP A 10 -6.30 -13.21 -7.03
N SER A 11 -5.35 -13.87 -7.71
CA SER A 11 -5.12 -15.31 -7.57
C SER A 11 -4.64 -15.73 -6.18
N LEU A 12 -4.08 -14.81 -5.38
CA LEU A 12 -3.60 -15.05 -4.03
C LEU A 12 -4.71 -15.02 -2.97
N ARG A 13 -5.95 -14.71 -3.35
CA ARG A 13 -7.06 -14.65 -2.40
C ARG A 13 -7.25 -15.97 -1.68
N ASN A 14 -7.48 -15.88 -0.37
CA ASN A 14 -7.75 -17.01 0.49
C ASN A 14 -8.98 -16.71 1.35
N GLU A 15 -10.01 -17.51 1.19
CA GLU A 15 -11.30 -17.32 1.85
C GLU A 15 -11.27 -17.53 3.37
N ASN A 16 -10.20 -18.09 3.92
CA ASN A 16 -10.03 -18.23 5.36
C ASN A 16 -9.83 -16.88 6.05
N TYR A 17 -9.31 -15.87 5.34
CA TYR A 17 -9.03 -14.55 5.89
C TYR A 17 -10.12 -13.53 5.56
N ALA A 18 -10.27 -12.53 6.42
CA ALA A 18 -11.11 -11.37 6.17
C ALA A 18 -10.37 -10.33 5.31
N VAL A 19 -9.08 -10.17 5.58
CA VAL A 19 -8.17 -9.34 4.77
C VAL A 19 -6.85 -10.06 4.57
N GLN A 20 -6.18 -9.76 3.47
CA GLN A 20 -4.79 -10.16 3.25
C GLN A 20 -3.96 -8.91 2.97
N VAL A 21 -2.80 -8.80 3.59
CA VAL A 21 -1.92 -7.63 3.55
C VAL A 21 -0.46 -8.07 3.51
N VAL A 22 0.43 -7.20 3.06
CA VAL A 22 1.86 -7.40 3.31
C VAL A 22 2.15 -7.00 4.76
N LYS A 23 2.62 -7.96 5.55
CA LYS A 23 2.94 -7.76 6.97
C LYS A 23 4.34 -7.20 7.11
N HIS A 24 4.46 -5.87 6.96
CA HIS A 24 5.74 -5.20 7.18
C HIS A 24 6.15 -5.30 8.65
N ASP A 25 7.37 -5.79 8.86
CA ASP A 25 8.02 -5.75 10.17
C ASP A 25 8.71 -4.39 10.31
N HIS A 26 7.99 -3.44 10.89
CA HIS A 26 8.44 -2.07 10.97
C HIS A 26 9.00 -1.74 12.35
N THR A 27 10.32 -1.87 12.49
CA THR A 27 11.06 -1.29 13.61
C THR A 27 11.55 0.09 13.20
N PRO A 28 10.93 1.19 13.67
CA PRO A 28 11.36 2.53 13.26
C PRO A 28 12.77 2.80 13.75
N THR A 29 13.69 3.10 12.85
CA THR A 29 15.08 3.49 13.18
C THR A 29 15.21 4.99 13.45
N GLU A 30 14.23 5.79 13.02
CA GLU A 30 14.23 7.25 13.22
C GLU A 30 12.81 7.81 13.42
N ASP A 31 12.69 8.87 14.21
CA ASP A 31 11.49 9.69 14.38
C ASP A 31 11.32 10.65 13.17
N SER A 32 11.37 10.13 11.94
CA SER A 32 11.28 10.97 10.76
C SER A 32 9.86 11.53 10.61
N LYS A 33 9.77 12.84 10.51
CA LYS A 33 8.53 13.59 10.29
C LYS A 33 8.29 13.76 8.78
N PHE A 34 7.13 13.36 8.30
CA PHE A 34 6.66 13.74 6.97
C PHE A 34 5.77 14.97 7.12
N LEU A 35 6.08 16.08 6.42
CA LEU A 35 5.37 17.35 6.51
C LEU A 35 5.16 17.83 7.97
N ASP A 36 6.20 17.72 8.81
CA ASP A 36 6.17 18.12 10.23
C ASP A 36 5.13 17.40 11.12
N GLN A 37 4.50 16.33 10.61
CA GLN A 37 3.59 15.51 11.40
C GLN A 37 4.38 14.46 12.20
N PRO A 38 4.13 14.32 13.53
CA PRO A 38 4.78 13.28 14.32
C PRO A 38 4.33 11.90 13.85
N GLN A 39 5.27 11.05 13.45
CA GLN A 39 4.98 9.65 13.18
C GLN A 39 4.83 8.90 14.50
N SER A 40 3.63 8.44 14.82
CA SER A 40 3.40 7.57 15.96
C SER A 40 3.93 6.16 15.68
N LYS A 41 4.66 5.59 16.63
CA LYS A 41 5.00 4.16 16.64
C LYS A 41 3.72 3.37 16.89
N TYR A 42 3.11 2.81 15.86
CA TYR A 42 1.95 1.93 16.04
C TYR A 42 2.17 0.58 15.35
N GLN A 43 1.59 -0.44 15.94
CA GLN A 43 1.61 -1.79 15.37
C GLN A 43 0.93 -1.80 13.98
N LYS A 44 1.36 -2.72 13.10
CA LYS A 44 0.80 -2.90 11.74
C LYS A 44 0.96 -1.68 10.83
N LYS A 45 2.03 -0.89 11.02
CA LYS A 45 2.33 0.25 10.17
C LYS A 45 2.52 -0.22 8.71
N ASN A 46 1.93 0.52 7.77
CA ASN A 46 1.89 0.24 6.33
C ASN A 46 1.13 -1.03 5.90
N TRP A 47 0.57 -1.84 6.81
CA TRP A 47 -0.20 -3.02 6.43
C TRP A 47 -1.46 -2.66 5.63
N SER A 48 -2.13 -1.58 6.00
CA SER A 48 -3.38 -1.13 5.37
C SER A 48 -3.20 -0.33 4.08
N SER A 49 -1.98 -0.17 3.59
CA SER A 49 -1.74 0.55 2.32
C SER A 49 -2.07 -0.29 1.08
N VAL A 50 -2.02 -1.62 1.20
CA VAL A 50 -2.52 -2.57 0.19
C VAL A 50 -3.32 -3.64 0.91
N ILE A 51 -4.60 -3.77 0.58
CA ILE A 51 -5.50 -4.72 1.23
C ILE A 51 -6.29 -5.50 0.17
N LEU A 52 -6.24 -6.81 0.25
CA LEU A 52 -7.16 -7.69 -0.46
C LEU A 52 -8.29 -8.09 0.50
N PHE A 53 -9.50 -7.61 0.24
CA PHE A 53 -10.67 -7.81 1.11
C PHE A 53 -11.47 -9.06 0.72
N ASN A 54 -11.86 -9.84 1.72
CA ASN A 54 -12.98 -10.77 1.63
C ASN A 54 -14.25 -10.09 2.20
N ASN A 55 -15.04 -9.48 1.33
CA ASN A 55 -16.21 -8.68 1.73
C ASN A 55 -17.22 -9.47 2.56
N SER A 56 -17.29 -10.79 2.39
CA SER A 56 -18.21 -11.64 3.17
C SER A 56 -17.86 -11.67 4.66
N LYS A 57 -16.58 -11.43 5.00
CA LYS A 57 -16.05 -11.41 6.37
C LYS A 57 -15.77 -10.01 6.91
N CYS A 58 -16.01 -8.96 6.12
CA CYS A 58 -15.74 -7.56 6.50
C CYS A 58 -17.01 -6.79 6.91
N LYS A 59 -18.05 -7.47 7.37
CA LYS A 59 -19.36 -6.87 7.66
C LYS A 59 -19.34 -5.81 8.79
N ALA A 60 -18.33 -5.82 9.65
CA ALA A 60 -18.15 -4.80 10.67
C ALA A 60 -17.75 -3.43 10.11
N LEU A 61 -17.20 -3.37 8.87
CA LEU A 61 -16.89 -2.12 8.18
C LEU A 61 -18.16 -1.48 7.58
N THR A 62 -19.09 -1.09 8.45
CA THR A 62 -20.25 -0.30 8.04
C THR A 62 -19.86 1.16 7.84
N LYS A 63 -20.69 1.91 7.12
CA LYS A 63 -20.50 3.36 6.95
C LYS A 63 -20.47 4.09 8.30
N GLU A 64 -21.33 3.68 9.24
CA GLU A 64 -21.43 4.25 10.59
C GLU A 64 -20.13 3.99 11.37
N TYR A 65 -19.62 2.75 11.32
CA TYR A 65 -18.36 2.41 11.99
C TYR A 65 -17.20 3.23 11.42
N VAL A 66 -17.04 3.25 10.10
CA VAL A 66 -15.93 3.98 9.43
C VAL A 66 -15.97 5.47 9.76
N ASN A 67 -17.15 6.08 9.86
CA ASN A 67 -17.30 7.49 10.20
C ASN A 67 -17.06 7.81 11.68
N SER A 68 -17.12 6.83 12.57
CA SER A 68 -16.95 7.01 14.02
C SER A 68 -15.61 6.51 14.55
N ALA A 69 -15.01 5.51 13.92
CA ALA A 69 -13.74 4.93 14.33
C ALA A 69 -12.58 5.89 14.08
N SER A 70 -11.56 5.83 14.94
CA SER A 70 -10.30 6.54 14.69
C SER A 70 -9.54 5.94 13.51
N GLY A 71 -8.70 6.74 12.84
CA GLY A 71 -7.83 6.24 11.78
C GLY A 71 -6.93 5.09 12.27
N LEU A 72 -6.47 5.15 13.53
CA LEU A 72 -5.64 4.09 14.10
C LEU A 72 -6.40 2.76 14.24
N GLU A 73 -7.66 2.79 14.69
CA GLU A 73 -8.51 1.60 14.78
C GLU A 73 -8.75 0.97 13.42
N LEU A 74 -8.99 1.80 12.38
CA LEU A 74 -9.17 1.34 11.01
C LEU A 74 -7.89 0.70 10.46
N HIS A 75 -6.74 1.38 10.58
CA HIS A 75 -5.45 0.92 10.08
C HIS A 75 -4.89 -0.31 10.80
N GLN A 76 -5.24 -0.50 12.08
CA GLN A 76 -4.86 -1.67 12.85
C GLN A 76 -5.84 -2.84 12.73
N PHE A 77 -6.88 -2.71 11.91
CA PHE A 77 -7.92 -3.75 11.73
C PHE A 77 -8.65 -4.11 13.04
N LYS A 78 -8.86 -3.13 13.95
CA LYS A 78 -9.54 -3.35 15.24
C LYS A 78 -11.01 -3.72 15.10
N TRP A 79 -11.57 -3.58 13.92
CA TRP A 79 -12.90 -4.01 13.53
C TRP A 79 -13.02 -5.52 13.25
N LEU A 80 -11.89 -6.24 13.21
CA LEU A 80 -11.87 -7.71 13.16
C LEU A 80 -11.90 -8.29 14.57
N GLU A 81 -12.51 -9.46 14.72
CA GLU A 81 -12.59 -10.17 16.01
C GLU A 81 -11.20 -10.51 16.56
N ASN A 82 -10.28 -10.87 15.70
CA ASN A 82 -8.90 -11.17 16.07
C ASN A 82 -7.96 -11.12 14.85
N ASP A 83 -6.67 -11.07 15.13
CA ASP A 83 -5.61 -10.94 14.12
C ASP A 83 -5.39 -12.20 13.27
N SER A 84 -5.93 -13.37 13.65
CA SER A 84 -5.84 -14.58 12.84
C SER A 84 -6.65 -14.49 11.54
N LEU A 85 -7.56 -13.50 11.46
CA LEU A 85 -8.32 -13.18 10.25
C LEU A 85 -7.54 -12.31 9.25
N ILE A 86 -6.31 -11.89 9.61
CA ILE A 86 -5.42 -11.13 8.73
C ILE A 86 -4.41 -12.09 8.09
N GLY A 87 -4.63 -12.41 6.83
CA GLY A 87 -3.71 -13.22 6.02
C GLY A 87 -2.54 -12.40 5.50
N GLU A 88 -1.53 -13.10 4.98
CA GLU A 88 -0.31 -12.48 4.46
C GLU A 88 -0.29 -12.52 2.93
N LEU A 89 0.19 -11.42 2.33
CA LEU A 89 0.56 -11.31 0.93
C LEU A 89 2.08 -11.30 0.79
N PRO A 90 2.62 -11.80 -0.32
CA PRO A 90 4.05 -11.68 -0.61
C PRO A 90 4.53 -10.22 -0.61
N PRO A 91 5.73 -9.91 -0.06
CA PRO A 91 6.26 -8.55 0.05
C PRO A 91 6.28 -7.75 -1.26
N ARG A 92 6.45 -8.44 -2.40
CA ARG A 92 6.44 -7.80 -3.73
C ARG A 92 5.17 -6.99 -4.04
N TRP A 93 4.03 -7.26 -3.35
CA TRP A 93 2.75 -6.58 -3.53
C TRP A 93 2.59 -5.29 -2.72
N ASN A 94 3.59 -4.91 -1.95
CA ASN A 94 3.62 -3.63 -1.22
C ASN A 94 5.06 -3.27 -0.88
N HIS A 95 5.93 -3.18 -1.89
CA HIS A 95 7.32 -2.81 -1.71
C HIS A 95 7.43 -1.33 -1.31
N LEU A 96 7.99 -1.05 -0.14
CA LEU A 96 8.13 0.30 0.39
C LEU A 96 9.38 0.98 -0.18
N VAL A 97 9.17 1.87 -1.13
CA VAL A 97 10.27 2.59 -1.81
C VAL A 97 11.10 3.37 -0.79
N ASP A 98 12.41 3.23 -0.89
CA ASP A 98 13.42 3.84 -0.01
C ASP A 98 13.31 3.47 1.49
N TYR A 99 12.53 2.42 1.81
CA TYR A 99 12.51 1.75 3.10
C TYR A 99 13.02 0.31 2.97
N ASP A 100 12.46 -0.42 2.02
CA ASP A 100 12.91 -1.77 1.72
C ASP A 100 14.19 -1.74 0.89
N ASN A 101 14.95 -2.84 0.90
CA ASN A 101 16.12 -2.96 0.04
C ASN A 101 15.72 -2.87 -1.43
N THR A 102 16.48 -2.14 -2.24
CA THR A 102 16.23 -2.04 -3.68
C THR A 102 16.32 -3.43 -4.33
N LEU A 103 15.28 -3.78 -5.08
CA LEU A 103 15.14 -5.05 -5.80
C LEU A 103 15.06 -4.81 -7.31
N PRO A 104 15.43 -5.81 -8.14
CA PRO A 104 15.17 -5.76 -9.57
C PRO A 104 13.66 -5.70 -9.86
N LYS A 105 13.27 -5.07 -10.98
CA LYS A 105 11.86 -4.88 -11.37
C LYS A 105 11.07 -6.19 -11.41
N GLU A 106 11.70 -7.27 -11.82
CA GLU A 106 11.10 -8.60 -11.95
C GLU A 106 10.66 -9.21 -10.61
N GLU A 107 11.23 -8.74 -9.52
CA GLU A 107 10.89 -9.17 -8.15
C GLU A 107 9.79 -8.31 -7.52
N LEU A 108 9.31 -7.29 -8.23
CA LEU A 108 8.34 -6.31 -7.75
C LEU A 108 6.99 -6.51 -8.44
N SER A 109 5.91 -6.24 -7.72
CA SER A 109 4.55 -6.23 -8.27
C SER A 109 3.83 -4.91 -8.02
N LEU A 110 4.07 -4.28 -6.85
CA LEU A 110 3.51 -2.97 -6.51
C LEU A 110 4.52 -2.16 -5.70
N LEU A 111 4.80 -0.94 -6.17
CA LEU A 111 5.66 0.03 -5.48
C LEU A 111 4.80 1.01 -4.67
N HIS A 112 5.13 1.16 -3.40
CA HIS A 112 4.51 2.11 -2.50
C HIS A 112 5.51 3.22 -2.12
N PHE A 113 5.31 4.41 -2.68
CA PHE A 113 6.13 5.60 -2.41
C PHE A 113 5.73 6.23 -1.06
N THR A 114 6.03 5.54 0.02
CA THR A 114 5.54 5.89 1.38
C THR A 114 6.15 7.17 1.96
N LYS A 115 7.36 7.54 1.55
CA LYS A 115 8.00 8.80 1.96
C LYS A 115 7.56 10.00 1.13
N GLY A 116 7.15 9.77 -0.08
CA GLY A 116 6.76 10.75 -1.09
C GLY A 116 7.11 10.26 -2.48
N GLY A 117 6.27 10.55 -3.46
CA GLY A 117 6.49 10.14 -4.84
C GLY A 117 7.29 11.17 -5.64
N PRO A 118 7.79 10.79 -6.84
CA PRO A 118 8.64 11.68 -7.66
C PRO A 118 7.95 12.93 -8.21
N TYR A 119 6.65 13.07 -7.98
CA TYR A 119 5.87 14.28 -8.24
C TYR A 119 6.15 15.41 -7.24
N PHE A 120 6.80 15.14 -6.11
CA PHE A 120 7.34 16.14 -5.21
C PHE A 120 8.80 16.44 -5.55
N SER A 121 9.20 17.72 -5.53
CA SER A 121 10.57 18.17 -5.84
C SER A 121 11.64 17.42 -5.05
N ASP A 122 11.40 17.20 -3.75
CA ASP A 122 12.36 16.60 -2.82
C ASP A 122 12.53 15.09 -3.04
N TYR A 123 11.59 14.44 -3.72
CA TYR A 123 11.58 13.01 -4.01
C TYR A 123 11.71 12.69 -5.50
N LYS A 124 12.04 13.68 -6.33
CA LYS A 124 12.13 13.53 -7.80
C LYS A 124 13.09 12.41 -8.24
N ASN A 125 14.13 12.17 -7.45
CA ASN A 125 15.16 11.19 -7.73
C ASN A 125 15.10 9.98 -6.76
N CYS A 126 13.94 9.70 -6.15
CA CYS A 126 13.76 8.51 -5.32
C CYS A 126 13.93 7.23 -6.16
N SER A 127 14.15 6.09 -5.49
CA SER A 127 14.26 4.80 -6.18
C SER A 127 13.03 4.56 -7.06
N TYR A 128 13.22 3.96 -8.22
CA TYR A 128 12.15 3.66 -9.20
C TYR A 128 11.37 4.89 -9.71
N SER A 129 11.91 6.09 -9.59
CA SER A 129 11.26 7.30 -10.15
C SER A 129 11.09 7.24 -11.66
N ASP A 130 12.03 6.60 -12.36
CA ASP A 130 11.98 6.33 -13.80
C ASP A 130 10.72 5.54 -14.19
N LEU A 131 10.38 4.49 -13.47
CA LEU A 131 9.17 3.69 -13.70
C LEU A 131 7.89 4.51 -13.49
N TRP A 132 7.90 5.39 -12.49
CA TRP A 132 6.77 6.26 -12.23
C TRP A 132 6.56 7.26 -13.37
N PHE A 133 7.64 7.91 -13.85
CA PHE A 133 7.55 8.86 -14.95
C PHE A 133 7.16 8.18 -16.26
N GLU A 134 7.64 6.96 -16.50
CA GLU A 134 7.23 6.17 -17.67
C GLU A 134 5.70 5.96 -17.70
N GLU A 135 5.09 5.56 -16.60
CA GLU A 135 3.64 5.36 -16.51
C GLU A 135 2.86 6.69 -16.56
N HIS A 136 3.38 7.73 -15.93
CA HIS A 136 2.82 9.08 -16.01
C HIS A 136 2.76 9.57 -17.45
N ASP A 137 3.83 9.42 -18.20
CA ASP A 137 3.90 9.85 -19.60
C ASP A 137 2.95 9.04 -20.47
N LYS A 138 2.88 7.71 -20.31
CA LYS A 138 1.88 6.88 -20.99
C LYS A 138 0.46 7.36 -20.73
N MET A 139 0.12 7.70 -19.50
CA MET A 139 -1.19 8.23 -19.12
C MET A 139 -1.51 9.54 -19.84
N ILE A 140 -0.56 10.47 -19.91
CA ILE A 140 -0.74 11.77 -20.59
C ILE A 140 -0.93 11.57 -22.08
N TYR A 141 -0.09 10.75 -22.73
CA TYR A 141 -0.16 10.54 -24.18
C TYR A 141 -1.37 9.72 -24.61
N ALA A 142 -1.82 8.74 -23.81
CA ALA A 142 -3.05 8.01 -24.10
C ALA A 142 -4.31 8.89 -24.08
N GLY A 143 -4.29 10.00 -23.31
CA GLY A 143 -5.37 11.00 -23.29
C GLY A 143 -5.41 11.93 -24.50
N SER A 144 -4.32 12.04 -25.26
CA SER A 144 -4.23 12.94 -26.42
C SER A 144 -4.82 12.35 -27.71
N ASP A 145 -4.98 11.04 -27.79
CA ASP A 145 -5.52 10.36 -29.00
C ASP A 145 -7.06 10.39 -29.10
N HIS A 146 -7.76 10.96 -28.11
CA HIS A 146 -9.21 11.10 -28.10
C HIS A 146 -9.73 12.52 -28.39
N ILE A 147 -8.85 13.43 -28.83
CA ILE A 147 -9.24 14.80 -29.23
C ILE A 147 -8.97 14.95 -30.75
N THR A 148 -9.75 14.24 -31.56
CA THR A 148 -9.89 14.54 -32.99
C THR A 148 -11.37 14.40 -33.36
#